data_9b6af0002cf64a071f5891420243f444
#
_entry.id   9b6af0002cf64a071f5891420243f444
#
_cell.length_a   1.000
_cell.length_b   1.000
_cell.length_c   1.000
_cell.angle_alpha   90.00
_cell.angle_beta   90.00
_cell.angle_gamma   90.00
#
_symmetry.space_group_name_H-M   'P 1'
#
loop_
_entity.id
_entity.type
_entity.pdbx_description
1 polymer ?
#
loop_
_entity_poly.entity_id
_entity_poly.type
_entity_poly.pdbx_seq_one_letter_code
_entity_poly.pdbx_strand_id
1 'polypeptide(L)'
;MQALLVVLLLAGFSWVSGTAHAEGRVLVLSNGTEVRRFTAAQLLRRPDAVELEIPSDVSYGRAMKYRAVALLPLVSVAPALDTIEARAADGFVSQIPLALVEKGATGGSKAWIAIEDPAAPWPILPGKSASAGPFYLVWENPERSSIGSEQWPYQLASLTEVESPAHRWPQMVVDRNLPMDAPARRGQAIFTTQCLPCHRMKGAGAADVGPDLGQPMNPVQYLTAKGLRSLIRNPKAVRTWPQQQMPGFDETMIRETDLDALIAYLAHMATH
;
A
#
# COMPACT_ATOMS: atom_id res chain seq x y z
N MET A 1 -27.22 -57.34 46.55
CA MET A 1 -27.25 -56.86 45.16
C MET A 1 -27.65 -55.38 45.18
N GLN A 2 -26.64 -54.51 45.16
CA GLN A 2 -26.82 -53.06 45.15
C GLN A 2 -26.52 -52.57 43.73
N ALA A 3 -27.49 -51.94 43.08
CA ALA A 3 -27.36 -51.35 41.75
C ALA A 3 -26.84 -49.94 41.89
N LEU A 4 -25.70 -49.67 41.29
CA LEU A 4 -25.08 -48.34 41.23
C LEU A 4 -25.64 -47.58 40.05
N LEU A 5 -26.35 -46.47 40.26
CA LEU A 5 -26.85 -45.58 39.26
C LEU A 5 -25.76 -44.55 38.91
N VAL A 6 -25.21 -44.65 37.70
CA VAL A 6 -24.27 -43.66 37.17
C VAL A 6 -25.06 -42.58 36.42
N VAL A 7 -25.09 -41.34 36.95
CA VAL A 7 -25.66 -40.19 36.31
C VAL A 7 -24.56 -39.51 35.46
N LEU A 8 -24.66 -39.59 34.14
CA LEU A 8 -23.83 -38.86 33.21
C LEU A 8 -24.36 -37.41 33.06
N LEU A 9 -23.62 -36.47 33.63
CA LEU A 9 -23.82 -35.02 33.37
C LEU A 9 -23.15 -34.67 32.04
N LEU A 10 -23.96 -34.47 30.98
CA LEU A 10 -23.52 -33.87 29.73
C LEU A 10 -23.41 -32.34 29.91
N ALA A 11 -22.19 -31.84 30.10
CA ALA A 11 -21.89 -30.42 30.05
C ALA A 11 -21.89 -29.97 28.59
N GLY A 12 -22.94 -29.27 28.18
CA GLY A 12 -23.02 -28.63 26.87
C GLY A 12 -22.01 -27.48 26.76
N PHE A 13 -20.94 -27.71 26.00
CA PHE A 13 -20.02 -26.64 25.61
C PHE A 13 -20.65 -25.84 24.48
N SER A 14 -21.24 -24.68 24.80
CA SER A 14 -21.68 -23.70 23.81
C SER A 14 -20.44 -23.04 23.20
N TRP A 15 -20.12 -23.36 21.96
CA TRP A 15 -19.12 -22.64 21.19
C TRP A 15 -19.70 -21.26 20.83
N VAL A 16 -19.28 -20.25 21.58
CA VAL A 16 -19.47 -18.85 21.17
C VAL A 16 -18.40 -18.58 20.12
N SER A 17 -18.80 -18.67 18.85
CA SER A 17 -17.98 -18.23 17.71
C SER A 17 -17.88 -16.71 17.78
N GLY A 18 -16.83 -16.21 18.42
CA GLY A 18 -16.58 -14.81 18.58
C GLY A 18 -16.17 -14.17 17.25
N THR A 19 -16.91 -13.17 16.82
CA THR A 19 -16.57 -12.18 15.79
C THR A 19 -15.44 -11.27 16.28
N ALA A 20 -14.26 -11.82 16.53
CA ALA A 20 -13.15 -11.13 17.21
C ALA A 20 -12.15 -10.44 16.25
N HIS A 21 -12.54 -10.06 15.03
CA HIS A 21 -11.56 -9.58 14.04
C HIS A 21 -11.53 -8.08 13.74
N ALA A 22 -12.53 -7.29 14.16
CA ALA A 22 -12.59 -5.85 13.86
C ALA A 22 -12.30 -4.91 15.04
N GLU A 23 -12.52 -5.33 16.28
CA GLU A 23 -12.41 -4.43 17.44
C GLU A 23 -10.98 -4.12 17.91
N GLY A 24 -9.96 -4.85 17.44
CA GLY A 24 -8.59 -4.75 17.97
C GLY A 24 -7.59 -3.98 17.11
N ARG A 25 -7.88 -3.69 15.83
CA ARG A 25 -6.92 -3.01 14.97
C ARG A 25 -6.99 -1.50 15.15
N VAL A 26 -5.82 -0.88 15.34
CA VAL A 26 -5.66 0.58 15.44
C VAL A 26 -4.88 1.11 14.26
N LEU A 27 -5.22 2.30 13.79
CA LEU A 27 -4.40 3.07 12.87
C LEU A 27 -3.40 3.89 13.69
N VAL A 28 -2.11 3.71 13.41
CA VAL A 28 -1.03 4.45 14.06
C VAL A 28 -0.57 5.57 13.15
N LEU A 29 -0.59 6.81 13.64
CA LEU A 29 -0.02 7.98 12.98
C LEU A 29 1.22 8.44 13.75
N SER A 30 2.34 8.71 13.06
CA SER A 30 3.57 9.17 13.67
C SER A 30 4.29 10.19 12.79
N ASN A 31 4.94 11.17 13.43
CA ASN A 31 5.85 12.13 12.77
C ASN A 31 7.28 12.06 13.35
N GLY A 32 7.61 10.94 14.01
CA GLY A 32 8.91 10.75 14.66
C GLY A 32 8.98 11.30 16.10
N THR A 33 8.18 12.29 16.47
CA THR A 33 8.12 12.87 17.82
C THR A 33 6.82 12.55 18.53
N GLU A 34 5.72 12.52 17.81
CA GLU A 34 4.38 12.22 18.31
C GLU A 34 3.86 10.93 17.70
N VAL A 35 3.19 10.11 18.52
CA VAL A 35 2.48 8.90 18.09
C VAL A 35 1.05 8.97 18.54
N ARG A 36 0.12 8.99 17.59
CA ARG A 36 -1.32 8.95 17.82
C ARG A 36 -1.90 7.62 17.36
N ARG A 37 -2.85 7.08 18.10
CA ARG A 37 -3.52 5.81 17.79
C ARG A 37 -5.02 6.03 17.72
N PHE A 38 -5.65 5.50 16.67
CA PHE A 38 -7.07 5.62 16.43
C PHE A 38 -7.72 4.26 16.20
N THR A 39 -8.77 3.97 16.92
CA THR A 39 -9.67 2.86 16.57
C THR A 39 -10.65 3.33 15.48
N ALA A 40 -11.26 2.39 14.76
CA ALA A 40 -12.32 2.70 13.80
C ALA A 40 -13.45 3.51 14.46
N ALA A 41 -13.90 3.10 15.65
CA ALA A 41 -14.93 3.81 16.40
C ALA A 41 -14.57 5.25 16.76
N GLN A 42 -13.30 5.55 17.04
CA GLN A 42 -12.85 6.93 17.30
C GLN A 42 -12.90 7.78 16.04
N LEU A 43 -12.44 7.25 14.91
CA LEU A 43 -12.46 7.99 13.63
C LEU A 43 -13.89 8.17 13.11
N LEU A 44 -14.77 7.17 13.24
CA LEU A 44 -16.17 7.26 12.84
C LEU A 44 -16.96 8.31 13.62
N ARG A 45 -16.61 8.57 14.90
CA ARG A 45 -17.25 9.60 15.75
C ARG A 45 -16.70 11.00 15.54
N ARG A 46 -15.70 11.20 14.72
CA ARG A 46 -15.16 12.55 14.44
C ARG A 46 -16.23 13.43 13.78
N PRO A 47 -16.34 14.72 14.13
CA PRO A 47 -17.30 15.63 13.53
C PRO A 47 -17.01 15.91 12.03
N ASP A 48 -15.78 15.69 11.58
CA ASP A 48 -15.32 15.83 10.20
C ASP A 48 -15.35 14.49 9.40
N ALA A 49 -15.90 13.42 9.99
CA ALA A 49 -16.17 12.17 9.27
C ALA A 49 -17.38 12.35 8.35
N VAL A 50 -17.19 12.10 7.05
CA VAL A 50 -18.21 12.28 6.02
C VAL A 50 -18.52 10.97 5.30
N GLU A 51 -19.66 10.95 4.59
CA GLU A 51 -19.90 9.92 3.57
C GLU A 51 -19.18 10.32 2.29
N LEU A 52 -18.44 9.39 1.71
CA LEU A 52 -17.62 9.56 0.51
C LEU A 52 -17.99 8.47 -0.49
N GLU A 53 -18.28 8.86 -1.72
CA GLU A 53 -18.44 7.93 -2.83
C GLU A 53 -17.19 7.99 -3.74
N ILE A 54 -16.61 6.82 -3.99
CA ILE A 54 -15.52 6.62 -4.94
C ILE A 54 -16.10 5.88 -6.15
N PRO A 55 -16.30 6.55 -7.30
CA PRO A 55 -16.99 5.96 -8.45
C PRO A 55 -16.25 4.77 -9.06
N SER A 56 -14.91 4.79 -8.98
CA SER A 56 -14.05 3.72 -9.51
C SER A 56 -12.95 3.41 -8.49
N ASP A 57 -13.29 2.56 -7.51
CA ASP A 57 -12.34 2.13 -6.50
C ASP A 57 -11.33 1.14 -7.09
N VAL A 58 -10.05 1.40 -6.84
CA VAL A 58 -8.95 0.64 -7.44
C VAL A 58 -8.94 -0.82 -6.95
N SER A 59 -9.18 -1.04 -5.65
CA SER A 59 -9.08 -2.38 -5.06
C SER A 59 -10.35 -3.21 -5.28
N TYR A 60 -11.52 -2.57 -5.33
CA TYR A 60 -12.79 -3.23 -5.58
C TYR A 60 -13.18 -3.30 -7.06
N GLY A 61 -12.56 -2.49 -7.93
CA GLY A 61 -12.89 -2.43 -9.37
C GLY A 61 -14.30 -1.93 -9.67
N ARG A 62 -14.93 -1.19 -8.75
CA ARG A 62 -16.33 -0.69 -8.86
C ARG A 62 -16.54 0.54 -7.98
N ALA A 63 -17.71 1.16 -8.10
CA ALA A 63 -18.12 2.22 -7.17
C ALA A 63 -18.25 1.69 -5.73
N MET A 64 -17.71 2.46 -4.78
CA MET A 64 -17.78 2.16 -3.35
C MET A 64 -18.19 3.40 -2.57
N LYS A 65 -18.88 3.17 -1.44
CA LYS A 65 -19.23 4.21 -0.47
C LYS A 65 -18.55 3.95 0.86
N TYR A 66 -18.01 5.00 1.45
CA TYR A 66 -17.23 4.93 2.67
C TYR A 66 -17.68 6.00 3.67
N ARG A 67 -17.54 5.69 4.96
CA ARG A 67 -17.32 6.75 5.96
C ARG A 67 -15.83 7.06 5.96
N ALA A 68 -15.48 8.33 5.86
CA ALA A 68 -14.08 8.73 5.69
C ALA A 68 -13.75 10.04 6.40
N VAL A 69 -12.48 10.20 6.77
CA VAL A 69 -11.90 11.46 7.26
C VAL A 69 -10.79 11.89 6.30
N ALA A 70 -10.67 13.19 6.05
CA ALA A 70 -9.60 13.70 5.19
C ALA A 70 -8.22 13.41 5.81
N LEU A 71 -7.24 13.02 4.98
CA LEU A 71 -5.90 12.70 5.46
C LEU A 71 -5.13 13.94 5.91
N LEU A 72 -5.21 15.05 5.16
CA LEU A 72 -4.39 16.24 5.43
C LEU A 72 -4.50 16.78 6.86
N PRO A 73 -5.69 16.87 7.48
CA PRO A 73 -5.79 17.29 8.89
C PRO A 73 -5.27 16.28 9.91
N LEU A 74 -4.98 15.05 9.48
CA LEU A 74 -4.45 14.00 10.36
C LEU A 74 -2.92 13.97 10.40
N VAL A 75 -2.24 14.59 9.42
CA VAL A 75 -0.79 14.64 9.36
C VAL A 75 -0.30 16.02 9.81
N SER A 76 0.90 16.06 10.37
CA SER A 76 1.57 17.32 10.72
C SER A 76 2.51 17.69 9.58
N VAL A 77 2.45 18.92 9.11
CA VAL A 77 3.36 19.40 8.06
C VAL A 77 4.66 19.89 8.72
N ALA A 78 5.60 18.97 8.93
CA ALA A 78 6.94 19.33 9.41
C ALA A 78 7.86 19.57 8.20
N PRO A 79 8.61 20.69 8.14
CA PRO A 79 9.38 21.06 6.92
C PRO A 79 10.42 20.04 6.45
N ALA A 80 10.90 19.16 7.35
CA ALA A 80 11.89 18.12 7.03
C ALA A 80 11.26 16.79 6.59
N LEU A 81 9.94 16.61 6.76
CA LEU A 81 9.24 15.36 6.47
C LEU A 81 8.30 15.59 5.28
N ASP A 82 8.71 15.13 4.13
CA ASP A 82 8.07 15.41 2.84
C ASP A 82 7.31 14.20 2.26
N THR A 83 7.30 13.09 3.00
CA THR A 83 6.71 11.81 2.55
C THR A 83 5.91 11.17 3.67
N ILE A 84 4.75 10.60 3.33
CA ILE A 84 3.97 9.72 4.19
C ILE A 84 4.27 8.28 3.80
N GLU A 85 4.91 7.54 4.69
CA GLU A 85 5.04 6.09 4.58
C GLU A 85 3.74 5.45 5.07
N ALA A 86 2.94 4.93 4.14
CA ALA A 86 1.67 4.27 4.43
C ALA A 86 1.85 2.75 4.39
N ARG A 87 1.83 2.11 5.55
CA ARG A 87 2.08 0.68 5.74
C ARG A 87 0.78 -0.08 5.93
N ALA A 88 0.58 -1.11 5.12
CA ALA A 88 -0.49 -2.09 5.26
C ALA A 88 -0.09 -3.25 6.18
N ALA A 89 -1.08 -4.02 6.63
CA ALA A 89 -0.89 -5.13 7.56
C ALA A 89 -0.13 -6.33 6.95
N ASP A 90 -0.11 -6.44 5.63
CA ASP A 90 0.58 -7.50 4.88
C ASP A 90 2.04 -7.18 4.54
N GLY A 91 2.55 -6.02 4.98
CA GLY A 91 3.93 -5.58 4.73
C GLY A 91 4.11 -4.70 3.49
N PHE A 92 3.05 -4.43 2.73
CA PHE A 92 3.05 -3.42 1.66
C PHE A 92 3.28 -2.01 2.26
N VAL A 93 4.12 -1.19 1.60
CA VAL A 93 4.49 0.15 2.11
C VAL A 93 4.53 1.19 1.00
N SER A 94 3.44 1.91 0.82
CA SER A 94 3.39 3.02 -0.15
C SER A 94 4.15 4.24 0.36
N GLN A 95 4.92 4.87 -0.53
CA GLN A 95 5.62 6.12 -0.28
C GLN A 95 4.83 7.26 -0.96
N ILE A 96 4.12 8.05 -0.18
CA ILE A 96 3.23 9.10 -0.69
C ILE A 96 3.85 10.46 -0.41
N PRO A 97 4.30 11.20 -1.45
CA PRO A 97 4.78 12.56 -1.26
C PRO A 97 3.71 13.44 -0.59
N LEU A 98 4.06 14.12 0.49
CA LEU A 98 3.15 15.01 1.22
C LEU A 98 2.53 16.07 0.30
N ALA A 99 3.31 16.58 -0.65
CA ALA A 99 2.84 17.52 -1.67
C ALA A 99 1.66 16.99 -2.51
N LEU A 100 1.49 15.68 -2.68
CA LEU A 100 0.30 15.12 -3.34
C LEU A 100 -0.94 15.25 -2.44
N VAL A 101 -0.80 15.05 -1.15
CA VAL A 101 -1.89 15.19 -0.19
C VAL A 101 -2.32 16.66 -0.06
N GLU A 102 -1.35 17.58 -0.06
CA GLU A 102 -1.59 19.04 -0.01
C GLU A 102 -2.33 19.54 -1.25
N LYS A 103 -2.09 18.97 -2.44
CA LYS A 103 -2.82 19.33 -3.67
C LYS A 103 -4.34 19.15 -3.54
N GLY A 104 -4.80 18.27 -2.66
CA GLY A 104 -6.23 18.12 -2.37
C GLY A 104 -6.90 19.38 -1.83
N ALA A 105 -6.17 20.27 -1.18
CA ALA A 105 -6.67 21.55 -0.71
C ALA A 105 -6.76 22.62 -1.83
N THR A 106 -6.10 22.40 -2.96
CA THR A 106 -5.98 23.36 -4.08
C THR A 106 -6.59 22.83 -5.39
N GLY A 107 -7.50 21.85 -5.29
CA GLY A 107 -8.24 21.31 -6.46
C GLY A 107 -7.58 20.10 -7.12
N GLY A 108 -6.49 19.55 -6.57
CA GLY A 108 -5.93 18.26 -6.96
C GLY A 108 -6.72 17.06 -6.40
N SER A 109 -6.13 15.87 -6.48
CA SER A 109 -6.67 14.65 -5.87
C SER A 109 -6.66 14.75 -4.35
N LYS A 110 -7.77 14.40 -3.69
CA LYS A 110 -7.89 14.49 -2.23
C LYS A 110 -7.76 13.12 -1.58
N ALA A 111 -6.84 13.00 -0.65
CA ALA A 111 -6.60 11.79 0.11
C ALA A 111 -7.56 11.68 1.30
N TRP A 112 -8.11 10.48 1.52
CA TRP A 112 -9.03 10.16 2.60
C TRP A 112 -8.65 8.86 3.28
N ILE A 113 -8.87 8.77 4.57
CA ILE A 113 -8.88 7.51 5.31
C ILE A 113 -10.33 7.04 5.37
N ALA A 114 -10.65 6.02 4.58
CA ALA A 114 -11.91 5.29 4.66
C ALA A 114 -11.87 4.35 5.86
N ILE A 115 -12.99 4.27 6.58
CA ILE A 115 -13.10 3.56 7.86
C ILE A 115 -14.24 2.56 7.74
N GLU A 116 -13.94 1.28 7.92
CA GLU A 116 -14.94 0.21 7.95
C GLU A 116 -15.70 0.25 9.28
N ASP A 117 -17.04 0.37 9.20
CA ASP A 117 -17.89 0.20 10.36
C ASP A 117 -18.07 -1.31 10.62
N PRO A 118 -17.71 -1.83 11.81
CA PRO A 118 -17.96 -3.23 12.15
C PRO A 118 -19.44 -3.65 12.07
N ALA A 119 -20.37 -2.71 12.21
CA ALA A 119 -21.81 -2.96 12.06
C ALA A 119 -22.26 -3.03 10.59
N ALA A 120 -21.44 -2.52 9.65
CA ALA A 120 -21.70 -2.51 8.22
C ALA A 120 -20.40 -2.84 7.43
N PRO A 121 -19.89 -4.08 7.52
CA PRO A 121 -18.60 -4.44 6.96
C PRO A 121 -18.60 -4.33 5.45
N TRP A 122 -17.44 -3.96 4.89
CA TRP A 122 -17.26 -3.89 3.44
C TRP A 122 -17.22 -5.31 2.80
N PRO A 123 -17.52 -5.43 1.52
CA PRO A 123 -17.35 -6.67 0.80
C PRO A 123 -15.92 -7.19 0.86
N ILE A 124 -15.75 -8.49 0.71
CA ILE A 124 -14.42 -9.08 0.52
C ILE A 124 -13.81 -8.55 -0.78
N LEU A 125 -12.51 -8.23 -0.75
CA LEU A 125 -11.76 -7.81 -1.94
C LEU A 125 -11.75 -8.91 -3.01
N PRO A 126 -11.85 -8.56 -4.30
CA PRO A 126 -11.75 -9.53 -5.39
C PRO A 126 -10.49 -10.39 -5.29
N GLY A 127 -10.67 -11.72 -5.26
CA GLY A 127 -9.56 -12.68 -5.18
C GLY A 127 -8.83 -12.74 -3.83
N LYS A 128 -9.39 -12.14 -2.78
CA LYS A 128 -8.85 -12.17 -1.41
C LYS A 128 -9.82 -12.87 -0.45
N SER A 129 -9.42 -13.00 0.81
CA SER A 129 -10.22 -13.59 1.89
C SER A 129 -10.77 -12.56 2.89
N ALA A 130 -10.44 -11.28 2.72
CA ALA A 130 -10.83 -10.19 3.63
C ALA A 130 -11.20 -8.92 2.86
N SER A 131 -11.88 -7.97 3.55
CA SER A 131 -12.16 -6.63 3.06
C SER A 131 -10.89 -5.75 3.01
N ALA A 132 -11.01 -4.54 2.46
CA ALA A 132 -9.97 -3.52 2.52
C ALA A 132 -9.81 -2.90 3.93
N GLY A 133 -10.70 -3.20 4.86
CA GLY A 133 -10.76 -2.62 6.21
C GLY A 133 -9.76 -3.18 7.23
N PRO A 134 -9.74 -2.61 8.43
CA PRO A 134 -10.65 -1.54 8.89
C PRO A 134 -10.31 -0.13 8.40
N PHE A 135 -9.10 0.10 7.86
CA PHE A 135 -8.66 1.40 7.34
C PHE A 135 -8.11 1.22 5.93
N TYR A 136 -8.50 2.14 5.04
CA TYR A 136 -8.10 2.12 3.65
C TYR A 136 -7.81 3.54 3.19
N LEU A 137 -6.64 3.79 2.60
CA LEU A 137 -6.34 5.07 1.99
C LEU A 137 -6.96 5.11 0.59
N VAL A 138 -7.87 6.05 0.38
CA VAL A 138 -8.58 6.24 -0.88
C VAL A 138 -8.41 7.66 -1.40
N TRP A 139 -8.58 7.86 -2.70
CA TRP A 139 -8.42 9.15 -3.35
C TRP A 139 -9.68 9.57 -4.10
N GLU A 140 -10.12 10.78 -3.85
CA GLU A 140 -11.14 11.45 -4.62
C GLU A 140 -10.49 12.14 -5.82
N ASN A 141 -11.05 11.97 -7.04
CA ASN A 141 -10.53 12.50 -8.31
C ASN A 141 -9.03 12.15 -8.55
N PRO A 142 -8.64 10.86 -8.55
CA PRO A 142 -7.24 10.45 -8.60
C PRO A 142 -6.51 10.90 -9.87
N GLU A 143 -7.23 11.09 -10.96
CA GLU A 143 -6.71 11.55 -12.26
C GLU A 143 -6.11 12.96 -12.20
N ARG A 144 -6.60 13.84 -11.31
CA ARG A 144 -6.14 15.23 -11.19
C ARG A 144 -4.69 15.36 -10.73
N SER A 145 -4.19 14.36 -10.02
CA SER A 145 -2.80 14.34 -9.54
C SER A 145 -2.06 13.09 -10.02
N SER A 146 -2.61 12.37 -11.01
CA SER A 146 -2.02 11.12 -11.55
C SER A 146 -1.72 10.09 -10.46
N ILE A 147 -2.66 9.86 -9.54
CA ILE A 147 -2.53 8.88 -8.48
C ILE A 147 -2.61 7.47 -9.07
N GLY A 148 -1.55 6.68 -8.89
CA GLY A 148 -1.48 5.29 -9.34
C GLY A 148 -2.08 4.29 -8.33
N SER A 149 -2.27 3.03 -8.78
CA SER A 149 -2.86 1.95 -7.99
C SER A 149 -2.11 1.67 -6.68
N GLU A 150 -0.79 1.76 -6.71
CA GLU A 150 0.07 1.48 -5.55
C GLU A 150 0.04 2.58 -4.47
N GLN A 151 -0.74 3.64 -4.69
CA GLN A 151 -0.98 4.69 -3.72
C GLN A 151 -2.33 4.53 -2.97
N TRP A 152 -2.94 3.34 -3.05
CA TRP A 152 -4.18 2.98 -2.38
C TRP A 152 -3.99 1.80 -1.41
N PRO A 153 -3.11 1.93 -0.37
CA PRO A 153 -2.90 0.84 0.57
C PRO A 153 -4.16 0.54 1.37
N TYR A 154 -4.67 -0.68 1.26
CA TYR A 154 -5.77 -1.22 2.06
C TYR A 154 -5.26 -1.95 3.29
N GLN A 155 -6.15 -2.26 4.26
CA GLN A 155 -5.79 -2.81 5.57
C GLN A 155 -4.66 -2.02 6.23
N LEU A 156 -4.77 -0.70 6.15
CA LEU A 156 -3.76 0.24 6.61
C LEU A 156 -3.52 0.08 8.11
N ALA A 157 -2.25 -0.07 8.49
CA ALA A 157 -1.81 -0.23 9.87
C ALA A 157 -1.17 1.05 10.42
N SER A 158 -0.38 1.76 9.61
CA SER A 158 0.26 3.00 10.04
C SER A 158 0.47 3.99 8.90
N LEU A 159 0.54 5.25 9.29
CA LEU A 159 1.00 6.40 8.50
C LEU A 159 2.13 7.06 9.27
N THR A 160 3.32 7.07 8.69
CA THR A 160 4.50 7.69 9.30
C THR A 160 5.02 8.79 8.40
N GLU A 161 5.13 10.00 8.93
CA GLU A 161 5.76 11.11 8.23
C GLU A 161 7.28 10.92 8.29
N VAL A 162 7.93 10.92 7.15
CA VAL A 162 9.36 10.62 6.98
C VAL A 162 9.98 11.51 5.91
N GLU A 163 11.30 11.55 5.86
CA GLU A 163 12.04 12.10 4.72
C GLU A 163 11.77 11.27 3.46
N SER A 164 11.96 11.87 2.29
CA SER A 164 11.79 11.18 1.01
C SER A 164 12.65 9.92 0.89
N PRO A 165 12.21 8.92 0.10
CA PRO A 165 12.98 7.72 -0.16
C PRO A 165 14.40 7.99 -0.64
N ALA A 166 14.61 9.05 -1.43
CA ALA A 166 15.93 9.43 -1.92
C ALA A 166 16.88 9.93 -0.81
N HIS A 167 16.35 10.56 0.23
CA HIS A 167 17.14 10.98 1.40
C HIS A 167 17.41 9.81 2.35
N ARG A 168 16.38 9.01 2.64
CA ARG A 168 16.49 7.86 3.55
C ARG A 168 17.39 6.75 2.99
N TRP A 169 17.39 6.56 1.68
CA TRP A 169 18.07 5.45 1.01
C TRP A 169 18.89 5.91 -0.21
N PRO A 170 20.01 6.60 0.01
CA PRO A 170 20.86 7.11 -1.08
C PRO A 170 21.39 5.99 -2.00
N GLN A 171 21.48 4.73 -1.52
CA GLN A 171 21.93 3.59 -2.34
C GLN A 171 20.96 3.19 -3.46
N MET A 172 19.71 3.68 -3.46
CA MET A 172 18.76 3.47 -4.56
C MET A 172 18.69 4.66 -5.53
N VAL A 173 19.44 5.72 -5.27
CA VAL A 173 19.43 6.92 -6.11
C VAL A 173 20.38 6.74 -7.29
N VAL A 174 19.95 7.15 -8.47
CA VAL A 174 20.81 7.16 -9.66
C VAL A 174 21.99 8.11 -9.49
N ASP A 175 23.09 7.83 -10.19
CA ASP A 175 24.26 8.69 -10.18
C ASP A 175 23.88 10.16 -10.46
N ARG A 176 24.41 11.06 -9.64
CA ARG A 176 24.16 12.52 -9.76
C ARG A 176 24.68 13.09 -11.08
N ASN A 177 25.70 12.47 -11.64
CA ASN A 177 26.32 12.89 -12.91
C ASN A 177 25.51 12.49 -14.14
N LEU A 178 24.47 11.65 -14.00
CA LEU A 178 23.59 11.37 -15.14
C LEU A 178 22.91 12.66 -15.64
N PRO A 179 22.74 12.83 -16.96
CA PRO A 179 21.95 13.92 -17.52
C PRO A 179 20.56 14.01 -16.87
N MET A 180 20.02 15.22 -16.79
CA MET A 180 18.70 15.44 -16.15
C MET A 180 17.55 14.73 -16.88
N ASP A 181 17.70 14.52 -18.19
CA ASP A 181 16.77 13.82 -19.07
C ASP A 181 17.07 12.32 -19.22
N ALA A 182 18.07 11.80 -18.50
CA ALA A 182 18.42 10.39 -18.56
C ALA A 182 17.21 9.50 -18.18
N PRO A 183 16.88 8.48 -19.00
CA PRO A 183 15.74 7.60 -18.73
C PRO A 183 15.75 6.97 -17.33
N ALA A 184 16.94 6.65 -16.79
CA ALA A 184 17.08 6.06 -15.46
C ALA A 184 16.55 6.97 -14.34
N ARG A 185 16.61 8.31 -14.46
CA ARG A 185 16.02 9.23 -13.48
C ARG A 185 14.50 9.12 -13.44
N ARG A 186 13.86 9.07 -14.61
CA ARG A 186 12.42 8.80 -14.70
C ARG A 186 12.08 7.42 -14.17
N GLY A 187 12.91 6.42 -14.50
CA GLY A 187 12.77 5.05 -14.02
C GLY A 187 12.85 4.94 -12.50
N GLN A 188 13.73 5.72 -11.84
CA GLN A 188 13.78 5.81 -10.38
C GLN A 188 12.45 6.30 -9.79
N ALA A 189 11.84 7.32 -10.36
CA ALA A 189 10.55 7.83 -9.89
C ALA A 189 9.44 6.77 -10.04
N ILE A 190 9.41 6.05 -11.16
CA ILE A 190 8.48 4.94 -11.40
C ILE A 190 8.72 3.79 -10.42
N PHE A 191 9.98 3.42 -10.21
CA PHE A 191 10.36 2.39 -9.23
C PHE A 191 9.88 2.75 -7.84
N THR A 192 10.10 3.99 -7.41
CA THR A 192 9.69 4.49 -6.08
C THR A 192 8.18 4.39 -5.88
N THR A 193 7.38 4.65 -6.92
CA THR A 193 5.92 4.65 -6.83
C THR A 193 5.31 3.27 -7.04
N GLN A 194 5.83 2.48 -7.99
CA GLN A 194 5.19 1.24 -8.44
C GLN A 194 5.85 -0.04 -7.92
N CYS A 195 7.13 0.00 -7.58
CA CYS A 195 7.89 -1.20 -7.21
C CYS A 195 8.31 -1.21 -5.73
N LEU A 196 8.78 -0.06 -5.21
CA LEU A 196 9.24 0.09 -3.83
C LEU A 196 8.16 -0.24 -2.78
N PRO A 197 6.84 -0.09 -3.05
CA PRO A 197 5.80 -0.54 -2.12
C PRO A 197 5.85 -2.02 -1.75
N CYS A 198 6.43 -2.86 -2.60
CA CYS A 198 6.57 -4.30 -2.39
C CYS A 198 8.03 -4.76 -2.35
N HIS A 199 8.93 -4.09 -3.07
CA HIS A 199 10.31 -4.50 -3.25
C HIS A 199 11.31 -3.59 -2.53
N ARG A 200 12.52 -4.10 -2.35
CA ARG A 200 13.69 -3.31 -1.96
C ARG A 200 14.66 -3.17 -3.14
N MET A 201 15.58 -2.22 -3.03
CA MET A 201 16.71 -2.04 -3.94
C MET A 201 18.00 -1.89 -3.13
N LYS A 202 18.88 -2.90 -3.15
CA LYS A 202 20.15 -2.89 -2.38
C LYS A 202 19.94 -2.61 -0.89
N GLY A 203 18.94 -3.27 -0.28
CA GLY A 203 18.54 -3.06 1.10
C GLY A 203 17.70 -1.79 1.34
N ALA A 204 17.57 -0.90 0.35
CA ALA A 204 16.70 0.27 0.43
C ALA A 204 15.23 -0.10 0.31
N GLY A 205 14.38 0.51 1.12
CA GLY A 205 12.95 0.25 1.15
C GLY A 205 12.49 -0.35 2.47
N ALA A 206 11.22 -0.17 2.77
CA ALA A 206 10.60 -0.59 4.03
C ALA A 206 9.66 -1.80 3.88
N ALA A 207 9.40 -2.25 2.64
CA ALA A 207 8.50 -3.35 2.35
C ALA A 207 9.18 -4.73 2.48
N ASP A 208 8.36 -5.75 2.80
CA ASP A 208 8.77 -7.15 2.93
C ASP A 208 7.93 -8.11 2.08
N VAL A 209 7.20 -7.59 1.08
CA VAL A 209 6.28 -8.40 0.25
C VAL A 209 7.01 -9.13 -0.87
N GLY A 210 7.94 -8.43 -1.55
CA GLY A 210 8.71 -8.95 -2.67
C GLY A 210 10.20 -9.02 -2.37
N PRO A 211 11.00 -9.71 -3.23
CA PRO A 211 12.45 -9.78 -3.07
C PRO A 211 13.12 -8.42 -3.26
N ASP A 212 14.33 -8.28 -2.74
CA ASP A 212 15.23 -7.18 -3.07
C ASP A 212 15.66 -7.30 -4.54
N LEU A 213 15.50 -6.22 -5.31
CA LEU A 213 15.82 -6.19 -6.74
C LEU A 213 17.27 -5.75 -7.02
N GLY A 214 18.07 -5.55 -5.98
CA GLY A 214 19.50 -5.27 -6.09
C GLY A 214 20.39 -6.36 -5.47
N GLN A 215 19.81 -7.29 -4.69
CA GLN A 215 20.54 -8.32 -3.94
C GLN A 215 19.76 -9.64 -3.90
N PRO A 216 20.42 -10.82 -4.06
CA PRO A 216 21.83 -10.97 -4.42
C PRO A 216 22.13 -10.65 -5.88
N MET A 217 21.12 -10.54 -6.74
CA MET A 217 21.22 -10.24 -8.17
C MET A 217 20.10 -9.33 -8.63
N ASN A 218 20.43 -8.38 -9.51
CA ASN A 218 19.42 -7.53 -10.14
C ASN A 218 18.69 -8.30 -11.26
N PRO A 219 17.38 -8.06 -11.48
CA PRO A 219 16.60 -8.74 -12.53
C PRO A 219 17.21 -8.71 -13.93
N VAL A 220 17.89 -7.63 -14.30
CA VAL A 220 18.55 -7.53 -15.61
C VAL A 220 19.75 -8.47 -15.77
N GLN A 221 20.25 -9.06 -14.68
CA GLN A 221 21.38 -9.98 -14.71
C GLN A 221 20.95 -11.44 -14.98
N TYR A 222 19.68 -11.79 -14.71
CA TYR A 222 19.20 -13.16 -14.89
C TYR A 222 17.97 -13.29 -15.80
N LEU A 223 17.33 -12.18 -16.18
CA LEU A 223 16.25 -12.14 -17.16
C LEU A 223 16.72 -11.48 -18.46
N THR A 224 16.24 -12.00 -19.58
CA THR A 224 16.35 -11.25 -20.84
C THR A 224 15.49 -10.01 -20.80
N ALA A 225 15.79 -8.98 -21.58
CA ALA A 225 14.97 -7.76 -21.66
C ALA A 225 13.49 -8.07 -21.97
N LYS A 226 13.22 -9.02 -22.88
CA LYS A 226 11.87 -9.48 -23.19
C LYS A 226 11.23 -10.18 -22.00
N GLY A 227 11.96 -11.05 -21.30
CA GLY A 227 11.48 -11.78 -20.13
C GLY A 227 11.12 -10.83 -18.98
N LEU A 228 11.94 -9.80 -18.73
CA LEU A 228 11.69 -8.80 -17.70
C LEU A 228 10.43 -7.96 -18.02
N ARG A 229 10.27 -7.51 -19.27
CA ARG A 229 9.05 -6.83 -19.72
C ARG A 229 7.80 -7.71 -19.50
N SER A 230 7.88 -8.96 -19.96
CA SER A 230 6.77 -9.91 -19.78
C SER A 230 6.44 -10.13 -18.32
N LEU A 231 7.46 -10.22 -17.44
CA LEU A 231 7.28 -10.38 -16.00
C LEU A 231 6.56 -9.15 -15.38
N ILE A 232 6.95 -7.94 -15.75
CA ILE A 232 6.31 -6.72 -15.25
C ILE A 232 4.87 -6.61 -15.78
N ARG A 233 4.64 -6.89 -17.07
CA ARG A 233 3.31 -6.81 -17.69
C ARG A 233 2.35 -7.88 -17.20
N ASN A 234 2.80 -9.11 -17.10
CA ASN A 234 1.99 -10.24 -16.69
C ASN A 234 2.86 -11.31 -16.02
N PRO A 235 3.10 -11.20 -14.71
CA PRO A 235 3.95 -12.13 -13.98
C PRO A 235 3.52 -13.59 -14.15
N LYS A 236 2.21 -13.84 -14.18
CA LYS A 236 1.63 -15.20 -14.29
C LYS A 236 1.93 -15.86 -15.63
N ALA A 237 2.14 -15.09 -16.70
CA ALA A 237 2.53 -15.63 -18.00
C ALA A 237 3.99 -16.11 -18.05
N VAL A 238 4.84 -15.61 -17.13
CA VAL A 238 6.26 -15.98 -17.07
C VAL A 238 6.48 -17.10 -16.07
N ARG A 239 5.87 -17.02 -14.90
CA ARG A 239 5.99 -18.00 -13.84
C ARG A 239 4.80 -17.91 -12.88
N THR A 240 4.30 -19.06 -12.43
CA THR A 240 3.24 -19.15 -11.43
C THR A 240 3.65 -20.04 -10.27
N TRP A 241 3.31 -19.62 -9.05
CA TRP A 241 3.40 -20.42 -7.82
C TRP A 241 2.30 -19.95 -6.83
N PRO A 242 1.92 -20.80 -5.86
CA PRO A 242 0.77 -20.51 -4.99
C PRO A 242 0.84 -19.20 -4.22
N GLN A 243 2.03 -18.74 -3.84
CA GLN A 243 2.24 -17.54 -3.04
C GLN A 243 2.56 -16.29 -3.88
N GLN A 244 2.41 -16.37 -5.21
CA GLN A 244 2.67 -15.23 -6.09
C GLN A 244 1.67 -14.10 -5.82
N GLN A 245 2.20 -12.92 -5.45
CA GLN A 245 1.41 -11.72 -5.14
C GLN A 245 1.68 -10.56 -6.10
N MET A 246 2.79 -10.58 -6.85
CA MET A 246 3.12 -9.50 -7.79
C MET A 246 1.98 -9.33 -8.81
N PRO A 247 1.37 -8.13 -8.89
CA PRO A 247 0.38 -7.80 -9.92
C PRO A 247 1.05 -7.64 -11.28
N GLY A 248 0.27 -7.70 -12.36
CA GLY A 248 0.70 -7.22 -13.66
C GLY A 248 0.46 -5.72 -13.76
N PHE A 249 1.38 -5.01 -14.41
CA PHE A 249 1.24 -3.58 -14.68
C PHE A 249 0.96 -3.40 -16.19
N ASP A 250 -0.29 -3.13 -16.54
CA ASP A 250 -0.68 -2.84 -17.91
C ASP A 250 -0.24 -1.45 -18.38
N GLU A 251 -0.55 -1.08 -19.63
CA GLU A 251 -0.15 0.21 -20.20
C GLU A 251 -0.87 1.40 -19.56
N THR A 252 -2.01 1.19 -18.90
CA THR A 252 -2.71 2.26 -18.17
C THR A 252 -1.99 2.59 -16.87
N MET A 253 -1.33 1.62 -16.24
CA MET A 253 -0.55 1.76 -15.01
C MET A 253 0.88 2.22 -15.30
N ILE A 254 1.56 1.59 -16.27
CA ILE A 254 2.93 1.91 -16.69
C ILE A 254 2.96 1.93 -18.21
N ARG A 255 3.03 3.11 -18.83
CA ARG A 255 3.13 3.28 -20.29
C ARG A 255 4.42 2.64 -20.81
N GLU A 256 4.49 2.31 -22.10
CA GLU A 256 5.70 1.68 -22.67
C GLU A 256 6.97 2.52 -22.46
N THR A 257 6.88 3.84 -22.65
CA THR A 257 8.01 4.75 -22.38
C THR A 257 8.43 4.78 -20.91
N ASP A 258 7.50 4.53 -19.99
CA ASP A 258 7.76 4.44 -18.55
C ASP A 258 8.38 3.09 -18.19
N LEU A 259 7.96 2.03 -18.87
CA LEU A 259 8.57 0.70 -18.73
C LEU A 259 10.01 0.70 -19.24
N ASP A 260 10.29 1.37 -20.37
CA ASP A 260 11.65 1.57 -20.85
C ASP A 260 12.53 2.30 -19.83
N ALA A 261 12.01 3.37 -19.26
CA ALA A 261 12.68 4.13 -18.22
C ALA A 261 12.94 3.30 -16.96
N LEU A 262 11.95 2.52 -16.51
CA LEU A 262 12.09 1.61 -15.37
C LEU A 262 13.19 0.57 -15.61
N ILE A 263 13.24 -0.04 -16.80
CA ILE A 263 14.28 -1.01 -17.15
C ILE A 263 15.65 -0.32 -17.20
N ALA A 264 15.74 0.91 -17.72
CA ALA A 264 16.97 1.70 -17.70
C ALA A 264 17.45 1.99 -16.26
N TYR A 265 16.53 2.26 -15.33
CA TYR A 265 16.86 2.40 -13.91
C TYR A 265 17.40 1.08 -13.33
N LEU A 266 16.71 -0.04 -13.54
CA LEU A 266 17.17 -1.35 -13.05
C LEU A 266 18.55 -1.70 -13.60
N ALA A 267 18.81 -1.43 -14.89
CA ALA A 267 20.12 -1.65 -15.52
C ALA A 267 21.20 -0.74 -14.89
N HIS A 268 20.88 0.53 -14.63
CA HIS A 268 21.79 1.44 -13.94
C HIS A 268 22.12 0.91 -12.54
N MET A 269 21.12 0.49 -11.77
CA MET A 269 21.31 -0.05 -10.41
C MET A 269 22.08 -1.39 -10.39
N ALA A 270 22.12 -2.12 -11.49
CA ALA A 270 22.89 -3.37 -11.58
C ALA A 270 24.40 -3.15 -11.65
N THR A 271 24.84 -1.94 -12.04
CA THR A 271 26.27 -1.59 -12.27
C THR A 271 26.81 -0.57 -11.27
N HIS A 272 25.99 0.03 -10.49
CA HIS A 272 26.31 1.04 -9.47
C HIS A 272 25.84 0.57 -8.10
#